data_6b4fe7aae3a777a673711c40deb06010
#
_entry.id   6b4fe7aae3a777a673711c40deb06010
#
_cell.length_a   1.000
_cell.length_b   1.000
_cell.length_c   1.000
_cell.angle_alpha   90.00
_cell.angle_beta   90.00
_cell.angle_gamma   90.00
#
_symmetry.space_group_name_H-M   'P 1'
#
loop_
_entity.id
_entity.type
_entity.pdbx_description
1 polymer ?
#
loop_
_entity_poly.entity_id
_entity_poly.type
_entity_poly.pdbx_seq_one_letter_code
_entity_poly.pdbx_strand_id
1 'polypeptide(L)'
;MLKGKTVLLGVTGGIACYKSAGLASALVKQGANVQVLMTRNATEFIGPHTFESLTGNRVSVDTFDRNYQFQVEHIALADQADLVLVAPATANVLAKLAHGLADDMLTTTVLACDCPKIAAPAMNTRMYENPVTQDNLALLRRYGWEIVEPASGRLACGAVGKGKMPEPEELLETVLHALSHAKDMEGLKVLVTAGPTQEALDPVRCLTNHSTGRMGYAVARAAAARGAEVTLVSGPTALKKPAYVETVDVVSAQDMFEAVTARAPEQDIIIKAAAVADYRPAQVAQDKVKKGEGELSIPLERTRDILAWLGEHRGPGQFLCGFSMETRDMVENSRMKLEKKHLDLIAANNLKEPGAGFAVPTNLLTLISPREELELPLLTKEEAAHRLLDEILKLR
;
A
#
# COMPACT_ATOMS: atom_id res chain seq x y z
N MET A 1 10.49 -0.86 9.33
CA MET A 1 9.30 -1.71 9.15
C MET A 1 9.65 -3.21 9.18
N LEU A 2 10.80 -3.64 8.62
CA LEU A 2 11.19 -5.06 8.55
C LEU A 2 12.30 -5.45 9.54
N LYS A 3 12.49 -4.72 10.63
CA LYS A 3 13.52 -5.01 11.65
C LYS A 3 13.27 -6.40 12.28
N GLY A 4 14.29 -7.26 12.26
CA GLY A 4 14.21 -8.63 12.77
C GLY A 4 13.58 -9.64 11.80
N LYS A 5 13.22 -9.22 10.57
CA LYS A 5 12.71 -10.08 9.52
C LYS A 5 13.80 -10.47 8.55
N THR A 6 13.82 -11.75 8.16
CA THR A 6 14.73 -12.31 7.15
C THR A 6 13.98 -12.54 5.85
N VAL A 7 14.48 -11.93 4.76
CA VAL A 7 13.95 -12.10 3.40
C VAL A 7 14.97 -12.92 2.59
N LEU A 8 14.57 -14.09 2.08
CA LEU A 8 15.35 -14.80 1.07
C LEU A 8 15.04 -14.25 -0.31
N LEU A 9 16.03 -13.59 -0.92
CA LEU A 9 15.93 -13.04 -2.27
C LEU A 9 16.54 -14.01 -3.28
N GLY A 10 15.69 -14.69 -4.03
CA GLY A 10 16.09 -15.55 -5.14
C GLY A 10 16.30 -14.76 -6.41
N VAL A 11 17.53 -14.74 -6.95
CA VAL A 11 17.87 -14.04 -8.19
C VAL A 11 18.14 -15.05 -9.29
N THR A 12 17.38 -15.00 -10.40
CA THR A 12 17.48 -15.98 -11.49
C THR A 12 17.98 -15.35 -12.79
N GLY A 13 18.52 -16.19 -13.71
CA GLY A 13 19.27 -15.74 -14.89
C GLY A 13 18.42 -15.05 -15.95
N GLY A 14 18.36 -13.72 -15.87
CA GLY A 14 17.71 -12.86 -16.85
C GLY A 14 18.20 -11.42 -16.70
N ILE A 15 18.11 -10.62 -17.76
CA ILE A 15 18.60 -9.23 -17.78
C ILE A 15 18.01 -8.38 -16.64
N ALA A 16 16.81 -8.70 -16.15
CA ALA A 16 16.16 -7.96 -15.07
C ALA A 16 16.87 -8.09 -13.70
N CYS A 17 17.90 -8.96 -13.55
CA CYS A 17 18.72 -9.10 -12.33
C CYS A 17 19.26 -7.76 -11.80
N TYR A 18 19.56 -6.80 -12.68
CA TYR A 18 20.07 -5.50 -12.24
C TYR A 18 19.10 -4.77 -11.32
N LYS A 19 17.77 -4.96 -11.49
CA LYS A 19 16.75 -4.38 -10.61
C LYS A 19 16.76 -5.00 -9.22
N SER A 20 17.14 -6.28 -9.12
CA SER A 20 17.20 -7.00 -7.85
C SER A 20 18.24 -6.42 -6.88
N ALA A 21 19.29 -5.78 -7.41
CA ALA A 21 20.26 -5.05 -6.57
C ALA A 21 19.61 -3.83 -5.91
N GLY A 22 18.80 -3.05 -6.66
CA GLY A 22 18.02 -1.94 -6.11
C GLY A 22 17.01 -2.41 -5.06
N LEU A 23 16.34 -3.54 -5.31
CA LEU A 23 15.41 -4.17 -4.39
C LEU A 23 16.11 -4.63 -3.10
N ALA A 24 17.25 -5.32 -3.20
CA ALA A 24 18.04 -5.74 -2.03
C ALA A 24 18.42 -4.52 -1.15
N SER A 25 18.92 -3.45 -1.78
CA SER A 25 19.24 -2.21 -1.06
C SER A 25 18.00 -1.59 -0.40
N ALA A 26 16.83 -1.61 -1.05
CA ALA A 26 15.59 -1.07 -0.51
C ALA A 26 15.10 -1.88 0.71
N LEU A 27 15.18 -3.21 0.65
CA LEU A 27 14.84 -4.12 1.76
C LEU A 27 15.75 -3.90 2.98
N VAL A 28 17.07 -3.80 2.75
CA VAL A 28 18.04 -3.49 3.83
C VAL A 28 17.74 -2.14 4.49
N LYS A 29 17.40 -1.11 3.72
CA LYS A 29 16.98 0.21 4.26
C LYS A 29 15.72 0.13 5.12
N GLN A 30 14.85 -0.86 4.90
CA GLN A 30 13.70 -1.14 5.77
C GLN A 30 14.07 -1.95 7.02
N GLY A 31 15.32 -2.34 7.18
CA GLY A 31 15.84 -3.09 8.32
C GLY A 31 15.72 -4.61 8.19
N ALA A 32 15.44 -5.13 6.99
CA ALA A 32 15.42 -6.57 6.74
C ALA A 32 16.84 -7.15 6.74
N ASN A 33 16.98 -8.37 7.26
CA ASN A 33 18.12 -9.23 6.98
C ASN A 33 17.87 -9.89 5.61
N VAL A 34 18.64 -9.51 4.58
CA VAL A 34 18.44 -10.01 3.22
C VAL A 34 19.49 -11.09 2.90
N GLN A 35 19.05 -12.33 2.74
CA GLN A 35 19.85 -13.46 2.28
C GLN A 35 19.63 -13.67 0.79
N VAL A 36 20.69 -13.69 -0.01
CA VAL A 36 20.56 -13.78 -1.46
C VAL A 36 21.00 -15.15 -1.97
N LEU A 37 20.10 -15.76 -2.71
CA LEU A 37 20.31 -17.03 -3.42
C LEU A 37 20.35 -16.75 -4.93
N MET A 38 21.43 -17.08 -5.60
CA MET A 38 21.56 -16.89 -7.05
C MET A 38 21.63 -18.21 -7.78
N THR A 39 20.88 -18.31 -8.88
CA THR A 39 21.15 -19.41 -9.82
C THR A 39 22.49 -19.14 -10.54
N ARG A 40 23.17 -20.23 -10.99
CA ARG A 40 24.40 -20.09 -11.78
C ARG A 40 24.21 -19.18 -13.00
N ASN A 41 23.07 -19.26 -13.68
CA ASN A 41 22.77 -18.38 -14.81
C ASN A 41 22.62 -16.90 -14.39
N ALA A 42 22.26 -16.59 -13.16
CA ALA A 42 22.17 -15.22 -12.69
C ALA A 42 23.55 -14.57 -12.57
N THR A 43 24.57 -15.34 -12.23
CA THR A 43 25.95 -14.81 -12.08
C THR A 43 26.56 -14.35 -13.39
N GLU A 44 26.01 -14.79 -14.54
CA GLU A 44 26.40 -14.30 -15.87
C GLU A 44 25.89 -12.87 -16.17
N PHE A 45 24.89 -12.39 -15.43
CA PHE A 45 24.31 -11.06 -15.61
C PHE A 45 24.77 -10.07 -14.55
N ILE A 46 24.96 -10.53 -13.30
CA ILE A 46 25.38 -9.71 -12.17
C ILE A 46 26.19 -10.54 -11.19
N GLY A 47 27.34 -10.02 -10.77
CA GLY A 47 28.22 -10.74 -9.85
C GLY A 47 27.67 -10.83 -8.41
N PRO A 48 27.94 -11.94 -7.68
CA PRO A 48 27.54 -12.11 -6.28
C PRO A 48 28.02 -10.96 -5.37
N HIS A 49 29.23 -10.44 -5.58
CA HIS A 49 29.78 -9.33 -4.81
C HIS A 49 28.91 -8.06 -4.78
N THR A 50 28.08 -7.84 -5.82
CA THR A 50 27.15 -6.72 -5.80
C THR A 50 26.15 -6.87 -4.66
N PHE A 51 25.60 -8.05 -4.48
CA PHE A 51 24.62 -8.31 -3.41
C PHE A 51 25.29 -8.40 -2.04
N GLU A 52 26.46 -9.01 -1.95
CA GLU A 52 27.25 -9.11 -0.70
C GLU A 52 27.56 -7.71 -0.16
N SER A 53 27.97 -6.79 -1.04
CA SER A 53 28.25 -5.38 -0.67
C SER A 53 27.00 -4.63 -0.22
N LEU A 54 25.83 -4.96 -0.75
CA LEU A 54 24.56 -4.28 -0.43
C LEU A 54 23.90 -4.83 0.83
N THR A 55 24.03 -6.14 1.08
CA THR A 55 23.32 -6.83 2.17
C THR A 55 24.19 -7.09 3.40
N GLY A 56 25.51 -7.09 3.24
CA GLY A 56 26.45 -7.52 4.27
C GLY A 56 26.46 -9.02 4.50
N ASN A 57 25.71 -9.79 3.70
CA ASN A 57 25.61 -11.24 3.79
C ASN A 57 26.28 -11.90 2.58
N ARG A 58 26.80 -13.10 2.78
CA ARG A 58 27.32 -13.92 1.69
C ARG A 58 26.20 -14.35 0.76
N VAL A 59 26.49 -14.41 -0.55
CA VAL A 59 25.57 -14.92 -1.57
C VAL A 59 25.78 -16.43 -1.76
N SER A 60 24.72 -17.22 -1.68
CA SER A 60 24.77 -18.65 -1.91
C SER A 60 24.41 -18.96 -3.37
N VAL A 61 25.31 -19.65 -4.08
CA VAL A 61 25.17 -20.02 -5.50
C VAL A 61 25.20 -21.52 -5.67
N ASP A 62 26.14 -22.19 -5.05
CA ASP A 62 26.43 -23.64 -5.23
C ASP A 62 25.98 -24.41 -3.98
N THR A 63 25.25 -25.49 -4.20
CA THR A 63 24.78 -26.38 -3.13
C THR A 63 25.93 -27.09 -2.42
N PHE A 64 27.07 -27.29 -3.10
CA PHE A 64 28.24 -28.06 -2.62
C PHE A 64 29.44 -27.14 -2.33
N ASP A 65 29.24 -25.87 -2.04
CA ASP A 65 30.33 -24.99 -1.62
C ASP A 65 30.93 -25.50 -0.29
N ARG A 66 32.23 -25.70 -0.26
CA ARG A 66 32.94 -26.25 0.91
C ARG A 66 33.32 -25.24 1.97
N ASN A 67 33.06 -23.94 1.73
CA ASN A 67 33.41 -22.85 2.63
C ASN A 67 32.26 -22.48 3.59
N TYR A 68 31.45 -23.42 4.04
CA TYR A 68 30.37 -23.22 4.97
C TYR A 68 30.66 -23.78 6.38
N GLN A 69 29.97 -23.28 7.38
CA GLN A 69 29.97 -23.87 8.72
C GLN A 69 29.13 -25.17 8.71
N PHE A 70 29.45 -26.12 9.61
CA PHE A 70 28.92 -27.50 9.67
C PHE A 70 27.37 -27.64 9.81
N GLN A 71 26.59 -26.77 9.25
CA GLN A 71 25.13 -26.87 9.12
C GLN A 71 24.73 -27.03 7.66
N VAL A 72 23.67 -27.78 7.43
CA VAL A 72 23.12 -27.96 6.08
C VAL A 72 22.55 -26.57 5.64
N GLU A 73 23.31 -25.86 4.82
CA GLU A 73 23.10 -24.42 4.52
C GLU A 73 21.67 -24.12 4.04
N HIS A 74 21.13 -24.92 3.11
CA HIS A 74 19.80 -24.70 2.59
C HIS A 74 18.69 -24.85 3.65
N ILE A 75 18.87 -25.72 4.65
CA ILE A 75 17.94 -25.88 5.77
C ILE A 75 18.07 -24.69 6.72
N ALA A 76 19.31 -24.31 7.08
CA ALA A 76 19.53 -23.17 7.97
C ALA A 76 18.97 -21.85 7.41
N LEU A 77 19.04 -21.64 6.08
CA LEU A 77 18.44 -20.52 5.40
C LEU A 77 16.90 -20.61 5.37
N ALA A 78 16.37 -21.80 5.14
CA ALA A 78 14.92 -22.02 5.15
C ALA A 78 14.30 -21.75 6.52
N ASP A 79 14.94 -22.25 7.60
CA ASP A 79 14.48 -22.05 8.99
C ASP A 79 14.52 -20.59 9.44
N GLN A 80 15.43 -19.77 8.88
CA GLN A 80 15.54 -18.34 9.21
C GLN A 80 14.59 -17.46 8.40
N ALA A 81 14.02 -17.97 7.31
CA ALA A 81 13.25 -17.19 6.38
C ALA A 81 11.87 -16.80 6.93
N ASP A 82 11.58 -15.51 6.98
CA ASP A 82 10.20 -14.99 7.17
C ASP A 82 9.45 -14.87 5.83
N LEU A 83 10.19 -14.76 4.70
CA LEU A 83 9.60 -14.65 3.36
C LEU A 83 10.63 -15.04 2.28
N VAL A 84 10.16 -15.71 1.25
CA VAL A 84 10.89 -15.94 0.00
C VAL A 84 10.37 -15.00 -1.09
N LEU A 85 11.28 -14.27 -1.74
CA LEU A 85 10.97 -13.46 -2.93
C LEU A 85 11.88 -13.88 -4.08
N VAL A 86 11.33 -14.45 -5.14
CA VAL A 86 12.08 -14.79 -6.36
C VAL A 86 11.90 -13.65 -7.39
N ALA A 87 12.92 -12.85 -7.55
CA ALA A 87 12.91 -11.68 -8.42
C ALA A 87 14.29 -11.41 -9.06
N PRO A 88 14.42 -11.50 -10.40
CA PRO A 88 13.40 -11.97 -11.35
C PRO A 88 13.13 -13.47 -11.22
N ALA A 89 11.91 -13.90 -11.55
CA ALA A 89 11.56 -15.32 -11.71
C ALA A 89 11.46 -15.65 -13.21
N THR A 90 12.47 -16.39 -13.72
CA THR A 90 12.46 -16.86 -15.12
C THR A 90 11.50 -18.02 -15.33
N ALA A 91 11.03 -18.23 -16.56
CA ALA A 91 10.15 -19.36 -16.90
C ALA A 91 10.71 -20.72 -16.44
N ASN A 92 12.04 -20.92 -16.58
CA ASN A 92 12.71 -22.14 -16.13
C ASN A 92 12.56 -22.34 -14.61
N VAL A 93 12.85 -21.32 -13.82
CA VAL A 93 12.77 -21.42 -12.35
C VAL A 93 11.32 -21.53 -11.89
N LEU A 94 10.37 -20.81 -12.52
CA LEU A 94 8.93 -20.99 -12.24
C LEU A 94 8.48 -22.43 -12.47
N ALA A 95 8.92 -23.06 -13.58
CA ALA A 95 8.62 -24.46 -13.86
C ALA A 95 9.22 -25.40 -12.80
N LYS A 96 10.48 -25.19 -12.39
CA LYS A 96 11.12 -25.96 -11.32
C LYS A 96 10.36 -25.88 -10.01
N LEU A 97 10.03 -24.64 -9.57
CA LEU A 97 9.32 -24.40 -8.33
C LEU A 97 7.89 -25.00 -8.35
N ALA A 98 7.20 -24.92 -9.50
CA ALA A 98 5.86 -25.48 -9.67
C ALA A 98 5.84 -27.01 -9.57
N HIS A 99 6.94 -27.67 -9.97
CA HIS A 99 7.03 -29.14 -10.01
C HIS A 99 7.97 -29.75 -8.96
N GLY A 100 8.49 -28.93 -8.01
CA GLY A 100 9.34 -29.42 -6.93
C GLY A 100 10.73 -29.90 -7.39
N LEU A 101 11.25 -29.38 -8.51
CA LEU A 101 12.59 -29.68 -8.96
C LEU A 101 13.61 -28.87 -8.15
N ALA A 102 14.43 -29.55 -7.38
CA ALA A 102 15.40 -29.00 -6.43
C ALA A 102 16.83 -29.39 -6.82
N ASP A 103 17.29 -28.90 -7.97
CA ASP A 103 18.57 -29.26 -8.59
C ASP A 103 19.65 -28.15 -8.47
N ASP A 104 19.33 -27.06 -7.76
CA ASP A 104 20.24 -25.96 -7.43
C ASP A 104 19.99 -25.45 -6.02
N MET A 105 20.88 -24.60 -5.49
CA MET A 105 20.80 -24.06 -4.13
C MET A 105 19.50 -23.27 -3.89
N LEU A 106 19.06 -22.46 -4.86
CA LEU A 106 17.84 -21.69 -4.76
C LEU A 106 16.61 -22.60 -4.63
N THR A 107 16.41 -23.50 -5.57
CA THR A 107 15.23 -24.36 -5.62
C THR A 107 15.18 -25.35 -4.47
N THR A 108 16.34 -25.85 -4.01
CA THR A 108 16.43 -26.71 -2.83
C THR A 108 16.03 -25.98 -1.55
N THR A 109 16.55 -24.76 -1.33
CA THR A 109 16.20 -23.95 -0.16
C THR A 109 14.72 -23.57 -0.16
N VAL A 110 14.20 -23.12 -1.31
CA VAL A 110 12.79 -22.72 -1.42
C VAL A 110 11.82 -23.87 -1.18
N LEU A 111 12.19 -25.09 -1.59
CA LEU A 111 11.37 -26.29 -1.33
C LEU A 111 11.28 -26.62 0.16
N ALA A 112 12.30 -26.28 0.95
CA ALA A 112 12.35 -26.49 2.39
C ALA A 112 11.68 -25.37 3.20
N CYS A 113 11.35 -24.22 2.60
CA CYS A 113 10.74 -23.09 3.31
C CYS A 113 9.24 -23.29 3.56
N ASP A 114 8.79 -22.99 4.80
CA ASP A 114 7.37 -22.95 5.18
C ASP A 114 6.76 -21.53 5.19
N CYS A 115 7.60 -20.50 5.02
CA CYS A 115 7.17 -19.10 5.02
C CYS A 115 6.44 -18.70 3.73
N PRO A 116 5.77 -17.53 3.70
CA PRO A 116 5.16 -16.96 2.50
C PRO A 116 6.15 -16.85 1.33
N LYS A 117 5.66 -17.10 0.13
CA LYS A 117 6.48 -17.16 -1.10
C LYS A 117 5.91 -16.25 -2.17
N ILE A 118 6.75 -15.39 -2.73
CA ILE A 118 6.42 -14.42 -3.76
C ILE A 118 7.30 -14.65 -4.97
N ALA A 119 6.73 -14.61 -6.17
CA ALA A 119 7.47 -14.65 -7.42
C ALA A 119 7.13 -13.44 -8.31
N ALA A 120 8.18 -12.83 -8.88
CA ALA A 120 8.09 -11.75 -9.85
C ALA A 120 8.54 -12.26 -11.24
N PRO A 121 7.63 -12.77 -12.09
CA PRO A 121 7.96 -13.26 -13.42
C PRO A 121 8.61 -12.18 -14.26
N ALA A 122 9.70 -12.57 -14.99
CA ALA A 122 10.36 -11.70 -15.92
C ALA A 122 10.90 -12.51 -17.12
N MET A 123 10.32 -12.27 -18.30
CA MET A 123 10.65 -12.98 -19.51
C MET A 123 10.11 -12.27 -20.74
N ASN A 124 10.44 -12.78 -21.93
CA ASN A 124 9.80 -12.32 -23.17
C ASN A 124 8.28 -12.56 -23.12
N THR A 125 7.50 -11.66 -23.75
CA THR A 125 6.03 -11.74 -23.79
C THR A 125 5.53 -13.10 -24.30
N ARG A 126 6.10 -13.63 -25.36
CA ARG A 126 5.70 -14.96 -25.90
C ARG A 126 5.95 -16.09 -24.92
N MET A 127 7.02 -16.01 -24.12
CA MET A 127 7.30 -16.97 -23.06
C MET A 127 6.31 -16.83 -21.91
N TYR A 128 5.96 -15.60 -21.56
CA TYR A 128 4.99 -15.34 -20.50
C TYR A 128 3.59 -15.82 -20.88
N GLU A 129 3.15 -15.53 -22.12
CA GLU A 129 1.84 -15.93 -22.63
C GLU A 129 1.76 -17.41 -23.04
N ASN A 130 2.88 -18.12 -23.03
CA ASN A 130 2.89 -19.55 -23.35
C ASN A 130 2.03 -20.33 -22.35
N PRO A 131 1.12 -21.21 -22.84
CA PRO A 131 0.23 -21.99 -21.96
C PRO A 131 0.97 -22.73 -20.85
N VAL A 132 2.12 -23.33 -21.13
CA VAL A 132 2.94 -24.04 -20.12
C VAL A 132 3.40 -23.08 -19.01
N THR A 133 3.76 -21.85 -19.34
CA THR A 133 4.14 -20.86 -18.32
C THR A 133 2.93 -20.43 -17.50
N GLN A 134 1.77 -20.23 -18.14
CA GLN A 134 0.53 -19.87 -17.44
C GLN A 134 0.04 -21.01 -16.52
N ASP A 135 0.16 -22.26 -16.95
CA ASP A 135 -0.16 -23.44 -16.13
C ASP A 135 0.77 -23.51 -14.91
N ASN A 136 2.06 -23.27 -15.06
CA ASN A 136 3.02 -23.23 -13.94
C ASN A 136 2.69 -22.10 -12.96
N LEU A 137 2.32 -20.93 -13.44
CA LEU A 137 1.89 -19.80 -12.58
C LEU A 137 0.59 -20.12 -11.84
N ALA A 138 -0.38 -20.75 -12.50
CA ALA A 138 -1.63 -21.20 -11.87
C ALA A 138 -1.35 -22.26 -10.79
N LEU A 139 -0.43 -23.19 -11.06
CA LEU A 139 -0.01 -24.22 -10.11
C LEU A 139 0.67 -23.61 -8.87
N LEU A 140 1.56 -22.65 -9.06
CA LEU A 140 2.21 -21.93 -7.96
C LEU A 140 1.17 -21.17 -7.10
N ARG A 141 0.20 -20.49 -7.73
CA ARG A 141 -0.90 -19.83 -6.98
C ARG A 141 -1.69 -20.83 -6.15
N ARG A 142 -2.00 -22.03 -6.71
CA ARG A 142 -2.67 -23.12 -5.96
C ARG A 142 -1.86 -23.59 -4.76
N TYR A 143 -0.52 -23.50 -4.81
CA TYR A 143 0.38 -23.81 -3.70
C TYR A 143 0.63 -22.64 -2.76
N GLY A 144 -0.16 -21.56 -2.86
CA GLY A 144 -0.09 -20.41 -1.96
C GLY A 144 0.98 -19.37 -2.30
N TRP A 145 1.57 -19.44 -3.52
CA TRP A 145 2.49 -18.42 -3.97
C TRP A 145 1.73 -17.15 -4.40
N GLU A 146 2.21 -16.02 -3.97
CA GLU A 146 1.81 -14.74 -4.54
C GLU A 146 2.62 -14.48 -5.82
N ILE A 147 1.93 -14.24 -6.93
CA ILE A 147 2.56 -13.92 -8.21
C ILE A 147 2.34 -12.44 -8.49
N VAL A 148 3.42 -11.65 -8.42
CA VAL A 148 3.37 -10.24 -8.80
C VAL A 148 3.36 -10.15 -10.33
N GLU A 149 2.26 -9.66 -10.89
CA GLU A 149 2.07 -9.61 -12.33
C GLU A 149 3.17 -8.77 -13.01
N PRO A 150 3.77 -9.27 -14.10
CA PRO A 150 4.77 -8.51 -14.81
C PRO A 150 4.17 -7.24 -15.45
N ALA A 151 4.93 -6.16 -15.41
CA ALA A 151 4.55 -4.92 -16.04
C ALA A 151 4.52 -5.05 -17.57
N SER A 152 3.67 -4.25 -18.21
CA SER A 152 3.65 -4.08 -19.66
C SER A 152 4.62 -2.97 -20.07
N GLY A 153 5.28 -3.14 -21.22
CA GLY A 153 6.19 -2.13 -21.76
C GLY A 153 7.16 -2.69 -22.79
N ARG A 154 8.13 -1.87 -23.17
CA ARG A 154 9.20 -2.29 -24.08
C ARG A 154 10.19 -3.20 -23.33
N LEU A 155 10.39 -4.39 -23.86
CA LEU A 155 11.33 -5.38 -23.36
C LEU A 155 12.73 -5.18 -23.98
N ALA A 156 13.75 -5.78 -23.37
CA ALA A 156 15.13 -5.72 -23.86
C ALA A 156 15.30 -6.24 -25.30
N CYS A 157 14.47 -7.18 -25.73
CA CYS A 157 14.44 -7.67 -27.11
C CYS A 157 13.70 -6.76 -28.09
N GLY A 158 13.22 -5.59 -27.67
CA GLY A 158 12.49 -4.64 -28.50
C GLY A 158 10.96 -4.89 -28.61
N ALA A 159 10.47 -6.05 -28.20
CA ALA A 159 9.04 -6.35 -28.16
C ALA A 159 8.31 -5.47 -27.12
N VAL A 160 7.04 -5.19 -27.37
CA VAL A 160 6.15 -4.46 -26.43
C VAL A 160 5.07 -5.42 -25.96
N GLY A 161 4.91 -5.55 -24.64
CA GLY A 161 3.89 -6.43 -24.04
C GLY A 161 4.19 -6.72 -22.57
N LYS A 162 3.45 -7.66 -21.98
CA LYS A 162 3.69 -8.18 -20.63
C LYS A 162 4.97 -9.00 -20.57
N GLY A 163 5.69 -8.92 -19.45
CA GLY A 163 6.90 -9.72 -19.23
C GLY A 163 8.04 -8.95 -18.57
N LYS A 164 7.87 -7.64 -18.34
CA LYS A 164 8.85 -6.81 -17.64
C LYS A 164 8.71 -7.01 -16.13
N MET A 165 9.82 -7.33 -15.45
CA MET A 165 9.83 -7.37 -13.99
C MET A 165 9.30 -6.05 -13.42
N PRO A 166 8.40 -6.07 -12.42
CA PRO A 166 7.94 -4.87 -11.70
C PRO A 166 9.11 -4.03 -11.17
N GLU A 167 8.87 -2.77 -10.89
CA GLU A 167 9.93 -1.92 -10.35
C GLU A 167 10.25 -2.32 -8.88
N PRO A 168 11.48 -2.09 -8.41
CA PRO A 168 11.90 -2.47 -7.06
C PRO A 168 10.98 -1.94 -5.96
N GLU A 169 10.43 -0.75 -6.13
CA GLU A 169 9.51 -0.11 -5.20
C GLU A 169 8.19 -0.87 -5.06
N GLU A 170 7.70 -1.44 -6.17
CA GLU A 170 6.47 -2.21 -6.20
C GLU A 170 6.64 -3.57 -5.51
N LEU A 171 7.78 -4.22 -5.74
CA LEU A 171 8.13 -5.47 -5.06
C LEU A 171 8.40 -5.24 -3.56
N LEU A 172 9.00 -4.11 -3.19
CA LEU A 172 9.14 -3.72 -1.78
C LEU A 172 7.77 -3.54 -1.12
N GLU A 173 6.80 -2.89 -1.79
CA GLU A 173 5.44 -2.71 -1.29
C GLU A 173 4.77 -4.07 -1.02
N THR A 174 4.97 -5.05 -1.92
CA THR A 174 4.48 -6.43 -1.74
C THR A 174 5.10 -7.11 -0.50
N VAL A 175 6.42 -6.98 -0.31
CA VAL A 175 7.10 -7.55 0.87
C VAL A 175 6.63 -6.88 2.16
N LEU A 176 6.48 -5.56 2.15
CA LEU A 176 5.96 -4.80 3.29
C LEU A 176 4.53 -5.23 3.62
N HIS A 177 3.68 -5.38 2.61
CA HIS A 177 2.32 -5.90 2.80
C HIS A 177 2.35 -7.28 3.46
N ALA A 178 3.23 -8.18 3.04
CA ALA A 178 3.30 -9.53 3.60
C ALA A 178 3.85 -9.58 5.03
N LEU A 179 4.87 -8.77 5.38
CA LEU A 179 5.67 -8.94 6.60
C LEU A 179 5.56 -7.84 7.65
N SER A 180 5.14 -6.61 7.29
CA SER A 180 5.34 -5.46 8.17
C SER A 180 4.51 -5.49 9.45
N HIS A 181 3.37 -6.17 9.45
CA HIS A 181 2.44 -6.21 10.57
C HIS A 181 1.74 -7.58 10.71
N ALA A 182 1.29 -7.87 11.93
CA ALA A 182 0.35 -8.97 12.17
C ALA A 182 -0.95 -8.73 11.38
N LYS A 183 -1.59 -9.81 10.94
CA LYS A 183 -2.86 -9.76 10.19
C LYS A 183 -4.07 -9.67 11.14
N ASP A 184 -4.00 -8.73 12.08
CA ASP A 184 -4.99 -8.54 13.15
C ASP A 184 -6.30 -7.85 12.69
N MET A 185 -6.37 -7.45 11.42
CA MET A 185 -7.58 -6.95 10.77
C MET A 185 -8.11 -7.92 9.70
N GLU A 186 -7.64 -9.16 9.67
CA GLU A 186 -8.12 -10.17 8.71
C GLU A 186 -9.63 -10.41 8.87
N GLY A 187 -10.35 -10.44 7.74
CA GLY A 187 -11.80 -10.57 7.70
C GLY A 187 -12.58 -9.29 7.97
N LEU A 188 -11.92 -8.15 8.27
CA LEU A 188 -12.58 -6.86 8.42
C LEU A 188 -12.66 -6.10 7.11
N LYS A 189 -13.82 -5.51 6.82
CA LYS A 189 -14.05 -4.60 5.70
C LYS A 189 -13.90 -3.16 6.16
N VAL A 190 -12.96 -2.44 5.54
CA VAL A 190 -12.60 -1.06 5.92
C VAL A 190 -12.80 -0.11 4.76
N LEU A 191 -13.65 0.88 4.92
CA LEU A 191 -13.80 1.97 3.96
C LEU A 191 -13.02 3.19 4.45
N VAL A 192 -12.14 3.71 3.60
CA VAL A 192 -11.38 4.94 3.86
C VAL A 192 -11.72 5.98 2.80
N THR A 193 -11.94 7.24 3.20
CA THR A 193 -12.03 8.33 2.23
C THR A 193 -10.73 9.15 2.23
N ALA A 194 -10.30 9.64 1.08
CA ALA A 194 -9.07 10.42 0.95
C ALA A 194 -9.16 11.51 -0.12
N GLY A 195 -8.20 12.42 -0.10
CA GLY A 195 -8.10 13.50 -1.07
C GLY A 195 -9.07 14.66 -0.82
N PRO A 196 -8.94 15.74 -1.58
CA PRO A 196 -9.93 16.80 -1.62
C PRO A 196 -11.06 16.44 -2.58
N THR A 197 -12.24 17.03 -2.41
CA THR A 197 -13.21 17.12 -3.49
C THR A 197 -12.97 18.39 -4.32
N GLN A 198 -13.44 18.41 -5.56
CA GLN A 198 -13.35 19.53 -6.48
C GLN A 198 -14.76 19.88 -6.95
N GLU A 199 -15.21 21.08 -6.58
CA GLU A 199 -16.54 21.57 -6.94
C GLU A 199 -16.41 22.49 -8.15
N ALA A 200 -16.90 22.05 -9.29
CA ALA A 200 -16.76 22.78 -10.54
C ALA A 200 -17.45 24.15 -10.48
N LEU A 201 -16.73 25.17 -10.90
CA LEU A 201 -17.26 26.52 -11.14
C LEU A 201 -17.64 26.70 -12.60
N ASP A 202 -16.76 26.21 -13.48
CA ASP A 202 -16.94 26.13 -14.92
C ASP A 202 -16.04 24.97 -15.44
N PRO A 203 -15.98 24.67 -16.75
CA PRO A 203 -15.16 23.58 -17.29
C PRO A 203 -13.65 23.68 -17.01
N VAL A 204 -13.17 24.82 -16.48
CA VAL A 204 -11.74 25.13 -16.31
C VAL A 204 -11.36 25.31 -14.84
N ARG A 205 -12.28 25.78 -13.99
CA ARG A 205 -11.99 26.17 -12.61
C ARG A 205 -12.89 25.43 -11.62
N CYS A 206 -12.34 25.15 -10.43
CA CYS A 206 -13.05 24.52 -9.34
C CYS A 206 -12.69 25.16 -7.98
N LEU A 207 -13.56 24.98 -7.00
CA LEU A 207 -13.27 25.17 -5.59
C LEU A 207 -12.76 23.85 -5.01
N THR A 208 -11.69 23.89 -4.24
CA THR A 208 -11.11 22.68 -3.64
C THR A 208 -10.35 23.01 -2.36
N ASN A 209 -10.06 21.99 -1.57
CA ASN A 209 -9.24 22.07 -0.38
C ASN A 209 -7.75 21.78 -0.69
N HIS A 210 -6.83 22.27 0.13
CA HIS A 210 -5.38 22.03 -0.02
C HIS A 210 -4.94 20.61 0.35
N SER A 211 -5.86 19.67 0.56
CA SER A 211 -5.53 18.29 0.92
C SER A 211 -4.78 17.59 -0.20
N THR A 212 -3.75 16.82 0.16
CA THR A 212 -3.00 15.97 -0.77
C THR A 212 -3.42 14.50 -0.74
N GLY A 213 -4.34 14.11 0.16
CA GLY A 213 -4.80 12.73 0.33
C GLY A 213 -3.84 11.81 1.09
N ARG A 214 -2.62 12.25 1.40
CA ARG A 214 -1.55 11.38 1.97
C ARG A 214 -1.97 10.62 3.23
N MET A 215 -2.73 11.24 4.14
CA MET A 215 -3.14 10.58 5.39
C MET A 215 -4.13 9.44 5.13
N GLY A 216 -5.17 9.69 4.34
CA GLY A 216 -6.14 8.64 3.97
C GLY A 216 -5.49 7.47 3.20
N TYR A 217 -4.56 7.79 2.30
CA TYR A 217 -3.78 6.76 1.60
C TYR A 217 -2.88 5.95 2.55
N ALA A 218 -2.27 6.60 3.56
CA ALA A 218 -1.48 5.90 4.58
C ALA A 218 -2.37 4.98 5.43
N VAL A 219 -3.56 5.44 5.84
CA VAL A 219 -4.54 4.62 6.58
C VAL A 219 -4.99 3.42 5.76
N ALA A 220 -5.31 3.62 4.47
CA ALA A 220 -5.74 2.54 3.59
C ALA A 220 -4.64 1.47 3.41
N ARG A 221 -3.37 1.90 3.18
CA ARG A 221 -2.23 0.98 3.11
C ARG A 221 -1.99 0.24 4.43
N ALA A 222 -2.07 0.94 5.55
CA ALA A 222 -1.86 0.35 6.87
C ALA A 222 -2.93 -0.71 7.19
N ALA A 223 -4.21 -0.44 6.90
CA ALA A 223 -5.30 -1.39 7.08
C ALA A 223 -5.11 -2.63 6.17
N ALA A 224 -4.78 -2.45 4.89
CA ALA A 224 -4.49 -3.54 3.98
C ALA A 224 -3.27 -4.37 4.43
N ALA A 225 -2.19 -3.73 4.89
CA ALA A 225 -1.01 -4.43 5.43
C ALA A 225 -1.34 -5.26 6.68
N ARG A 226 -2.40 -4.91 7.43
CA ARG A 226 -2.93 -5.65 8.59
C ARG A 226 -3.98 -6.70 8.22
N GLY A 227 -4.22 -6.94 6.92
CA GLY A 227 -5.08 -8.00 6.41
C GLY A 227 -6.54 -7.60 6.18
N ALA A 228 -6.90 -6.33 6.32
CA ALA A 228 -8.27 -5.88 6.04
C ALA A 228 -8.57 -5.87 4.53
N GLU A 229 -9.83 -6.10 4.17
CA GLU A 229 -10.39 -5.82 2.86
C GLU A 229 -10.70 -4.32 2.78
N VAL A 230 -9.92 -3.57 2.00
CA VAL A 230 -9.96 -2.10 2.03
C VAL A 230 -10.54 -1.52 0.75
N THR A 231 -11.55 -0.65 0.90
CA THR A 231 -12.05 0.24 -0.16
C THR A 231 -11.64 1.68 0.12
N LEU A 232 -10.89 2.29 -0.79
CA LEU A 232 -10.48 3.69 -0.73
C LEU A 232 -11.31 4.53 -1.70
N VAL A 233 -12.19 5.38 -1.18
CA VAL A 233 -12.91 6.39 -1.98
C VAL A 233 -12.07 7.66 -2.04
N SER A 234 -11.49 7.95 -3.20
CA SER A 234 -10.50 9.02 -3.36
C SER A 234 -10.97 10.14 -4.27
N GLY A 235 -10.96 11.35 -3.75
CA GLY A 235 -10.97 12.57 -4.55
C GLY A 235 -9.66 12.70 -5.35
N PRO A 236 -9.54 13.69 -6.27
CA PRO A 236 -8.38 13.85 -7.15
C PRO A 236 -7.08 14.06 -6.37
N THR A 237 -6.09 13.21 -6.61
CA THR A 237 -4.73 13.31 -6.04
C THR A 237 -3.68 12.95 -7.08
N ALA A 238 -2.42 13.35 -6.85
CA ALA A 238 -1.27 12.92 -7.63
C ALA A 238 -0.60 11.66 -7.04
N LEU A 239 -1.21 11.02 -6.04
CA LEU A 239 -0.65 9.83 -5.41
C LEU A 239 -0.88 8.59 -6.26
N LYS A 240 0.11 7.69 -6.29
CA LYS A 240 -0.06 6.35 -6.87
C LYS A 240 -1.11 5.59 -6.05
N LYS A 241 -2.04 4.91 -6.72
CA LYS A 241 -3.03 4.05 -6.06
C LYS A 241 -2.30 2.96 -5.27
N PRO A 242 -2.69 2.71 -4.00
CA PRO A 242 -2.05 1.67 -3.20
C PRO A 242 -2.38 0.29 -3.76
N ALA A 243 -1.40 -0.61 -3.76
CA ALA A 243 -1.65 -2.02 -4.00
C ALA A 243 -2.52 -2.62 -2.89
N TYR A 244 -3.21 -3.72 -3.18
CA TYR A 244 -4.07 -4.43 -2.21
C TYR A 244 -5.26 -3.61 -1.66
N VAL A 245 -5.62 -2.51 -2.34
CA VAL A 245 -6.72 -1.62 -1.96
C VAL A 245 -7.61 -1.38 -3.17
N GLU A 246 -8.89 -1.67 -3.06
CA GLU A 246 -9.87 -1.26 -4.07
C GLU A 246 -10.00 0.26 -4.05
N THR A 247 -9.70 0.94 -5.15
CA THR A 247 -9.79 2.40 -5.24
C THR A 247 -10.96 2.82 -6.12
N VAL A 248 -11.84 3.65 -5.54
CA VAL A 248 -12.99 4.26 -6.21
C VAL A 248 -12.69 5.74 -6.38
N ASP A 249 -12.46 6.16 -7.63
CA ASP A 249 -12.20 7.57 -7.94
C ASP A 249 -13.51 8.37 -7.97
N VAL A 250 -13.50 9.52 -7.32
CA VAL A 250 -14.60 10.49 -7.29
C VAL A 250 -14.04 11.89 -7.52
N VAL A 251 -14.89 12.83 -7.88
CA VAL A 251 -14.46 14.22 -8.13
C VAL A 251 -15.12 15.18 -7.14
N SER A 252 -16.43 15.21 -7.07
CA SER A 252 -17.20 16.14 -6.26
C SER A 252 -17.57 15.57 -4.88
N ALA A 253 -18.02 16.44 -3.98
CA ALA A 253 -18.62 16.05 -2.71
C ALA A 253 -19.85 15.15 -2.90
N GLN A 254 -20.63 15.38 -3.96
CA GLN A 254 -21.79 14.57 -4.29
C GLN A 254 -21.37 13.14 -4.72
N ASP A 255 -20.36 13.01 -5.61
CA ASP A 255 -19.83 11.70 -6.04
C ASP A 255 -19.30 10.92 -4.83
N MET A 256 -18.58 11.61 -3.93
CA MET A 256 -18.05 10.98 -2.70
C MET A 256 -19.18 10.54 -1.78
N PHE A 257 -20.22 11.36 -1.62
CA PHE A 257 -21.40 10.99 -0.84
C PHE A 257 -22.05 9.72 -1.38
N GLU A 258 -22.32 9.65 -2.67
CA GLU A 258 -22.94 8.49 -3.33
C GLU A 258 -22.06 7.24 -3.24
N ALA A 259 -20.77 7.37 -3.50
CA ALA A 259 -19.82 6.27 -3.44
C ALA A 259 -19.70 5.68 -2.02
N VAL A 260 -19.68 6.53 -0.99
CA VAL A 260 -19.58 6.12 0.42
C VAL A 260 -20.89 5.51 0.90
N THR A 261 -22.02 6.16 0.67
CA THR A 261 -23.32 5.70 1.20
C THR A 261 -23.78 4.38 0.57
N ALA A 262 -23.44 4.15 -0.72
CA ALA A 262 -23.72 2.89 -1.38
C ALA A 262 -22.94 1.69 -0.79
N ARG A 263 -21.75 1.94 -0.22
CA ARG A 263 -20.85 0.90 0.31
C ARG A 263 -20.89 0.76 1.84
N ALA A 264 -21.29 1.81 2.53
CA ALA A 264 -21.30 1.86 3.98
C ALA A 264 -21.97 0.67 4.67
N PRO A 265 -23.12 0.13 4.19
CA PRO A 265 -23.80 -0.98 4.87
C PRO A 265 -22.96 -2.26 4.99
N GLU A 266 -21.99 -2.46 4.12
CA GLU A 266 -21.15 -3.68 4.08
C GLU A 266 -19.82 -3.52 4.86
N GLN A 267 -19.56 -2.35 5.44
CA GLN A 267 -18.29 -2.07 6.08
C GLN A 267 -18.34 -2.28 7.59
N ASP A 268 -17.28 -2.83 8.14
CA ASP A 268 -17.07 -2.95 9.58
C ASP A 268 -16.53 -1.66 10.18
N ILE A 269 -15.63 -1.00 9.46
CA ILE A 269 -14.95 0.24 9.90
C ILE A 269 -15.01 1.26 8.76
N ILE A 270 -15.42 2.49 9.09
CA ILE A 270 -15.41 3.60 8.15
C ILE A 270 -14.54 4.72 8.70
N ILE A 271 -13.51 5.12 7.94
CA ILE A 271 -12.56 6.16 8.32
C ILE A 271 -12.65 7.31 7.32
N LYS A 272 -13.24 8.42 7.74
CA LYS A 272 -13.43 9.60 6.88
C LYS A 272 -12.28 10.58 7.02
N ALA A 273 -11.24 10.42 6.16
CA ALA A 273 -10.06 11.29 6.14
C ALA A 273 -10.01 12.27 4.95
N ALA A 274 -11.00 12.23 4.05
CA ALA A 274 -11.12 13.16 2.93
C ALA A 274 -11.43 14.59 3.38
N ALA A 275 -10.89 15.57 2.67
CA ALA A 275 -11.22 16.98 2.82
C ALA A 275 -12.35 17.34 1.84
N VAL A 276 -13.58 17.05 2.24
CA VAL A 276 -14.78 17.31 1.45
C VAL A 276 -15.13 18.81 1.56
N ALA A 277 -15.50 19.43 0.46
CA ALA A 277 -15.97 20.81 0.47
C ALA A 277 -17.35 20.90 1.14
N ASP A 278 -17.51 21.83 2.08
CA ASP A 278 -18.79 22.11 2.76
C ASP A 278 -19.77 22.89 1.88
N TYR A 279 -19.24 23.53 0.84
CA TYR A 279 -19.98 24.36 -0.11
C TYR A 279 -19.58 24.06 -1.54
N ARG A 280 -20.54 24.15 -2.45
CA ARG A 280 -20.34 24.09 -3.89
C ARG A 280 -21.02 25.26 -4.59
N PRO A 281 -20.61 25.62 -5.82
CA PRO A 281 -21.36 26.60 -6.62
C PRO A 281 -22.80 26.15 -6.83
N ALA A 282 -23.76 27.06 -6.56
CA ALA A 282 -25.19 26.78 -6.76
C ALA A 282 -25.53 26.50 -8.24
N GLN A 283 -24.72 27.05 -9.17
CA GLN A 283 -24.81 26.81 -10.61
C GLN A 283 -23.42 26.67 -11.19
N VAL A 284 -23.23 25.65 -12.03
CA VAL A 284 -22.00 25.44 -12.78
C VAL A 284 -22.18 26.04 -14.17
N ALA A 285 -21.29 26.95 -14.56
CA ALA A 285 -21.32 27.56 -15.89
C ALA A 285 -20.94 26.53 -16.96
N GLN A 286 -21.68 26.47 -18.07
CA GLN A 286 -21.39 25.55 -19.18
C GLN A 286 -20.13 25.97 -19.95
N ASP A 287 -19.85 27.28 -19.98
CA ASP A 287 -18.66 27.83 -20.63
C ASP A 287 -17.76 28.51 -19.59
N LYS A 288 -16.46 28.65 -19.93
CA LYS A 288 -15.51 29.38 -19.10
C LYS A 288 -16.01 30.80 -18.83
N VAL A 289 -16.26 31.16 -17.58
CA VAL A 289 -16.66 32.50 -17.17
C VAL A 289 -15.55 33.49 -17.56
N LYS A 290 -15.84 34.43 -18.46
CA LYS A 290 -14.88 35.43 -18.91
C LYS A 290 -14.76 36.54 -17.87
N LYS A 291 -13.59 37.20 -17.82
CA LYS A 291 -13.34 38.34 -16.96
C LYS A 291 -14.24 39.53 -17.45
N GLY A 292 -15.10 40.05 -16.60
CA GLY A 292 -15.91 41.23 -16.83
C GLY A 292 -15.29 42.49 -16.21
N GLU A 293 -15.95 43.62 -16.37
CA GLU A 293 -15.54 44.93 -15.79
C GLU A 293 -16.05 45.14 -14.35
N GLY A 294 -16.34 44.10 -13.61
CA GLY A 294 -16.87 44.23 -12.24
C GLY A 294 -16.41 43.09 -11.32
N GLU A 295 -16.88 43.14 -10.09
CA GLU A 295 -16.69 42.06 -9.13
C GLU A 295 -17.48 40.85 -9.54
N LEU A 296 -16.84 39.66 -9.41
CA LEU A 296 -17.48 38.36 -9.66
C LEU A 296 -17.97 37.81 -8.33
N SER A 297 -19.28 37.69 -8.14
CA SER A 297 -19.87 36.97 -7.02
C SER A 297 -20.35 35.60 -7.45
N ILE A 298 -20.03 34.57 -6.67
CA ILE A 298 -20.40 33.20 -6.92
C ILE A 298 -21.32 32.75 -5.78
N PRO A 299 -22.61 32.51 -6.05
CA PRO A 299 -23.50 31.90 -5.06
C PRO A 299 -23.09 30.52 -4.72
N LEU A 300 -22.98 30.19 -3.43
CA LEU A 300 -22.63 28.88 -2.94
C LEU A 300 -23.85 28.26 -2.22
N GLU A 301 -23.98 26.92 -2.36
CA GLU A 301 -24.92 26.12 -1.59
C GLU A 301 -24.18 25.07 -0.78
N ARG A 302 -24.80 24.57 0.30
CA ARG A 302 -24.21 23.54 1.16
C ARG A 302 -24.19 22.19 0.47
N THR A 303 -23.11 21.47 0.64
CA THR A 303 -23.00 20.05 0.28
C THR A 303 -23.63 19.16 1.35
N ARG A 304 -23.81 17.87 1.04
CA ARG A 304 -24.30 16.90 2.02
C ARG A 304 -23.19 16.52 2.99
N ASP A 305 -23.51 16.48 4.28
CA ASP A 305 -22.56 16.03 5.31
C ASP A 305 -22.51 14.51 5.37
N ILE A 306 -21.49 13.93 4.72
CA ILE A 306 -21.29 12.47 4.65
C ILE A 306 -21.16 11.86 6.05
N LEU A 307 -20.42 12.50 6.93
CA LEU A 307 -20.13 11.95 8.25
C LEU A 307 -21.35 11.98 9.18
N ALA A 308 -22.18 13.05 9.09
CA ALA A 308 -23.44 13.11 9.80
C ALA A 308 -24.41 12.03 9.30
N TRP A 309 -24.51 11.87 7.98
CA TRP A 309 -25.36 10.83 7.39
C TRP A 309 -24.93 9.42 7.85
N LEU A 310 -23.61 9.14 7.88
CA LEU A 310 -23.09 7.85 8.34
C LEU A 310 -23.45 7.60 9.81
N GLY A 311 -23.34 8.62 10.68
CA GLY A 311 -23.71 8.49 12.08
C GLY A 311 -25.19 8.19 12.32
N GLU A 312 -26.08 8.76 11.47
CA GLU A 312 -27.52 8.52 11.51
C GLU A 312 -27.94 7.16 10.94
N HIS A 313 -27.15 6.59 10.01
CA HIS A 313 -27.53 5.38 9.24
C HIS A 313 -26.61 4.18 9.49
N ARG A 314 -25.75 4.25 10.51
CA ARG A 314 -24.79 3.17 10.77
C ARG A 314 -25.49 1.87 11.22
N GLY A 315 -24.94 0.75 10.75
CA GLY A 315 -25.36 -0.59 11.17
C GLY A 315 -24.84 -0.98 12.56
N PRO A 316 -25.41 -2.02 13.18
CA PRO A 316 -24.92 -2.56 14.45
C PRO A 316 -23.46 -3.03 14.33
N GLY A 317 -22.61 -2.64 15.28
CA GLY A 317 -21.19 -3.04 15.33
C GLY A 317 -20.29 -2.33 14.34
N GLN A 318 -20.81 -1.40 13.55
CA GLN A 318 -20.01 -0.59 12.63
C GLN A 318 -19.28 0.51 13.39
N PHE A 319 -17.97 0.65 13.16
CA PHE A 319 -17.12 1.66 13.79
C PHE A 319 -16.91 2.87 12.86
N LEU A 320 -17.18 4.08 13.37
CA LEU A 320 -17.03 5.32 12.62
C LEU A 320 -15.92 6.19 13.19
N CYS A 321 -14.90 6.46 12.36
CA CYS A 321 -13.82 7.39 12.67
C CYS A 321 -13.84 8.59 11.72
N GLY A 322 -13.86 9.80 12.30
CA GLY A 322 -13.74 11.06 11.57
C GLY A 322 -12.35 11.66 11.72
N PHE A 323 -11.98 12.54 10.78
CA PHE A 323 -10.86 13.46 10.92
C PHE A 323 -11.37 14.87 11.13
N SER A 324 -10.75 15.62 12.02
CA SER A 324 -10.98 17.05 12.17
C SER A 324 -9.69 17.82 12.03
N MET A 325 -9.82 19.05 11.54
CA MET A 325 -8.73 19.96 11.31
C MET A 325 -9.16 21.31 11.82
N GLU A 326 -8.59 21.70 12.96
CA GLU A 326 -9.01 22.89 13.68
C GLU A 326 -7.81 23.84 13.87
N THR A 327 -8.11 25.13 13.88
CA THR A 327 -7.11 26.19 14.13
C THR A 327 -7.24 26.82 15.52
N ARG A 328 -8.35 26.59 16.21
CA ARG A 328 -8.64 27.06 17.58
C ARG A 328 -9.49 26.02 18.31
N ASP A 329 -9.29 25.90 19.61
CA ASP A 329 -10.08 25.05 20.51
C ASP A 329 -10.30 23.64 19.95
N MET A 330 -9.19 23.03 19.46
CA MET A 330 -9.19 21.80 18.67
C MET A 330 -9.90 20.65 19.39
N VAL A 331 -9.60 20.43 20.66
CA VAL A 331 -10.17 19.31 21.43
C VAL A 331 -11.67 19.52 21.62
N GLU A 332 -12.09 20.72 22.05
CA GLU A 332 -13.50 21.04 22.32
C GLU A 332 -14.34 20.95 21.05
N ASN A 333 -13.88 21.56 19.95
CA ASN A 333 -14.57 21.49 18.66
C ASN A 333 -14.66 20.09 18.11
N SER A 334 -13.60 19.28 18.30
CA SER A 334 -13.58 17.87 17.87
C SER A 334 -14.54 17.02 18.71
N ARG A 335 -14.63 17.27 20.01
CA ARG A 335 -15.57 16.60 20.91
C ARG A 335 -17.03 16.90 20.55
N MET A 336 -17.36 18.16 20.30
CA MET A 336 -18.69 18.54 19.79
C MET A 336 -19.05 17.85 18.47
N LYS A 337 -18.08 17.71 17.56
CA LYS A 337 -18.27 16.98 16.29
C LYS A 337 -18.49 15.49 16.53
N LEU A 338 -17.72 14.87 17.43
CA LEU A 338 -17.85 13.47 17.79
C LEU A 338 -19.25 13.16 18.29
N GLU A 339 -19.77 13.94 19.25
CA GLU A 339 -21.11 13.77 19.81
C GLU A 339 -22.19 14.04 18.77
N LYS A 340 -22.14 15.18 18.07
CA LYS A 340 -23.15 15.61 17.09
C LYS A 340 -23.30 14.64 15.92
N LYS A 341 -22.20 13.97 15.52
CA LYS A 341 -22.18 13.05 14.36
C LYS A 341 -22.14 11.58 14.78
N HIS A 342 -22.32 11.29 16.05
CA HIS A 342 -22.37 9.93 16.61
C HIS A 342 -21.14 9.09 16.23
N LEU A 343 -19.94 9.64 16.39
CA LEU A 343 -18.70 8.96 16.06
C LEU A 343 -18.17 8.17 17.24
N ASP A 344 -17.40 7.10 16.96
CA ASP A 344 -16.69 6.33 17.96
C ASP A 344 -15.31 6.92 18.25
N LEU A 345 -14.70 7.55 17.24
CA LEU A 345 -13.37 8.15 17.32
C LEU A 345 -13.27 9.37 16.38
N ILE A 346 -12.54 10.39 16.79
CA ILE A 346 -12.12 11.49 15.93
C ILE A 346 -10.61 11.71 16.05
N ALA A 347 -9.93 11.75 14.91
CA ALA A 347 -8.51 12.08 14.82
C ALA A 347 -8.37 13.56 14.52
N ALA A 348 -8.01 14.33 15.54
CA ALA A 348 -7.83 15.77 15.45
C ALA A 348 -6.39 16.14 15.07
N ASN A 349 -6.23 16.99 14.07
CA ASN A 349 -4.93 17.47 13.60
C ASN A 349 -4.78 18.96 13.92
N ASN A 350 -3.67 19.32 14.59
CA ASN A 350 -3.35 20.71 14.90
C ASN A 350 -2.50 21.32 13.77
N LEU A 351 -3.08 22.24 13.01
CA LEU A 351 -2.39 22.90 11.89
C LEU A 351 -1.32 23.92 12.32
N LYS A 352 -1.31 24.34 13.59
CA LYS A 352 -0.38 25.38 14.08
C LYS A 352 0.98 24.82 14.45
N GLU A 353 1.09 23.50 14.64
CA GLU A 353 2.33 22.88 15.06
C GLU A 353 3.24 22.61 13.84
N PRO A 354 4.52 22.96 13.92
CA PRO A 354 5.51 22.63 12.89
C PRO A 354 5.58 21.11 12.64
N GLY A 355 5.51 20.67 11.38
CA GLY A 355 5.52 19.26 11.02
C GLY A 355 4.14 18.60 10.97
N ALA A 356 3.06 19.29 11.36
CA ALA A 356 1.68 18.85 11.16
C ALA A 356 1.05 19.58 9.95
N GLY A 357 0.35 18.87 9.08
CA GLY A 357 -0.34 19.48 7.95
C GLY A 357 -0.50 18.61 6.71
N PHE A 358 -1.07 19.19 5.63
CA PHE A 358 -1.44 18.45 4.43
C PHE A 358 -0.24 17.97 3.61
N ALA A 359 0.76 18.84 3.39
CA ALA A 359 1.84 18.59 2.43
C ALA A 359 3.08 17.91 3.02
N VAL A 360 3.19 17.83 4.36
CA VAL A 360 4.35 17.27 5.06
C VAL A 360 4.21 15.73 5.22
N PRO A 361 5.33 15.00 5.34
CA PRO A 361 5.30 13.54 5.50
C PRO A 361 4.89 13.08 6.90
N THR A 362 4.91 13.99 7.88
CA THR A 362 4.60 13.74 9.29
C THR A 362 3.18 14.21 9.65
N ASN A 363 2.71 13.77 10.82
CA ASN A 363 1.47 14.24 11.43
C ASN A 363 1.55 14.22 12.96
N LEU A 364 0.81 15.12 13.59
CA LEU A 364 0.60 15.19 15.04
C LEU A 364 -0.90 15.07 15.29
N LEU A 365 -1.33 13.90 15.77
CA LEU A 365 -2.74 13.59 15.97
C LEU A 365 -3.08 13.50 17.45
N THR A 366 -4.22 14.04 17.83
CA THR A 366 -4.91 13.73 19.07
C THR A 366 -6.12 12.86 18.73
N LEU A 367 -6.16 11.65 19.26
CA LEU A 367 -7.27 10.71 19.10
C LEU A 367 -8.26 10.95 20.25
N ILE A 368 -9.50 11.27 19.92
CA ILE A 368 -10.55 11.62 20.88
C ILE A 368 -11.69 10.63 20.74
N SER A 369 -11.93 9.84 21.77
CA SER A 369 -13.09 8.97 21.92
C SER A 369 -14.09 9.56 22.92
N PRO A 370 -15.30 9.00 23.10
CA PRO A 370 -16.24 9.44 24.13
C PRO A 370 -15.69 9.37 25.56
N ARG A 371 -14.67 8.53 25.81
CA ARG A 371 -14.16 8.24 27.16
C ARG A 371 -12.77 8.82 27.42
N GLU A 372 -11.91 8.87 26.42
CA GLU A 372 -10.49 9.21 26.60
C GLU A 372 -9.94 10.03 25.44
N GLU A 373 -8.87 10.74 25.74
CA GLU A 373 -8.05 11.48 24.77
C GLU A 373 -6.64 10.89 24.78
N LEU A 374 -6.09 10.65 23.59
CA LEU A 374 -4.74 10.14 23.40
C LEU A 374 -3.96 11.07 22.46
N GLU A 375 -3.00 11.80 23.00
CA GLU A 375 -2.08 12.58 22.21
C GLU A 375 -0.96 11.67 21.65
N LEU A 376 -0.80 11.64 20.35
CA LEU A 376 0.30 10.92 19.70
C LEU A 376 1.50 11.88 19.57
N PRO A 377 2.74 11.38 19.66
CA PRO A 377 3.91 12.18 19.33
C PRO A 377 3.91 12.54 17.82
N LEU A 378 4.82 13.41 17.39
CA LEU A 378 5.03 13.66 15.97
C LEU A 378 5.53 12.37 15.31
N LEU A 379 4.73 11.82 14.41
CA LEU A 379 4.96 10.55 13.72
C LEU A 379 4.96 10.75 12.21
N THR A 380 5.54 9.82 11.46
CA THR A 380 5.25 9.72 10.02
C THR A 380 3.76 9.40 9.82
N LYS A 381 3.20 9.73 8.65
CA LYS A 381 1.79 9.42 8.36
C LYS A 381 1.50 7.92 8.37
N GLU A 382 2.48 7.10 8.01
CA GLU A 382 2.41 5.64 8.09
C GLU A 382 2.33 5.17 9.55
N GLU A 383 3.21 5.64 10.42
CA GLU A 383 3.19 5.29 11.85
C GLU A 383 1.91 5.81 12.52
N ALA A 384 1.50 7.04 12.21
CA ALA A 384 0.26 7.63 12.71
C ALA A 384 -0.98 6.81 12.28
N ALA A 385 -0.98 6.28 11.04
CA ALA A 385 -2.04 5.39 10.55
C ALA A 385 -2.12 4.09 11.35
N HIS A 386 -0.99 3.45 11.63
CA HIS A 386 -0.97 2.24 12.46
C HIS A 386 -1.44 2.51 13.89
N ARG A 387 -1.00 3.62 14.52
CA ARG A 387 -1.47 4.01 15.86
C ARG A 387 -2.98 4.30 15.89
N LEU A 388 -3.51 4.92 14.84
CA LEU A 388 -4.96 5.12 14.68
C LEU A 388 -5.70 3.78 14.63
N LEU A 389 -5.21 2.83 13.83
CA LEU A 389 -5.82 1.50 13.70
C LEU A 389 -5.71 0.69 15.01
N ASP A 390 -4.60 0.82 15.76
CA ASP A 390 -4.47 0.22 17.09
C ASP A 390 -5.58 0.70 18.01
N GLU A 391 -5.83 2.02 18.05
CA GLU A 391 -6.87 2.59 18.90
C GLU A 391 -8.28 2.19 18.44
N ILE A 392 -8.52 2.12 17.13
CA ILE A 392 -9.79 1.63 16.56
C ILE A 392 -10.06 0.19 17.03
N LEU A 393 -9.07 -0.71 16.93
CA LEU A 393 -9.24 -2.10 17.36
C LEU A 393 -9.42 -2.25 18.87
N LYS A 394 -8.80 -1.39 19.68
CA LYS A 394 -8.96 -1.36 21.13
C LYS A 394 -10.38 -0.94 21.55
N LEU A 395 -10.98 0.00 20.81
CA LEU A 395 -12.30 0.57 21.12
C LEU A 395 -13.47 -0.23 20.54
N ARG A 396 -13.22 -1.04 19.53
CA ARG A 396 -14.22 -1.90 18.88
C ARG A 396 -14.49 -3.16 19.69
#